data_cf0ac0b40fbdc47b2fc35938dac85892
#
_entry.id   cf0ac0b40fbdc47b2fc35938dac85892
#
_cell.length_a   1.000
_cell.length_b   1.000
_cell.length_c   1.000
_cell.angle_alpha   90.00
_cell.angle_beta   90.00
_cell.angle_gamma   90.00
#
_symmetry.space_group_name_H-M   'P 1'
#
loop_
_entity.id
_entity.type
_entity.pdbx_description
1 polymer ?
#
loop_
_entity_poly.entity_id
_entity_poly.type
_entity_poly.pdbx_seq_one_letter_code
_entity_poly.pdbx_strand_id
1 'polypeptide(L)'
;MARKLIVMPDDTIEPILAAIGVATKSLRIKMFSVSDRRVLSALVKAHRRKVNIRVLLNPARHSGEIQNRGARTVLLDAGIDVLDTNPAFTVTHEKSMVVDDATAFIGSLNWDPDNFEETREFAVISTDADEVAEVTECFEADWSRQLFEPRRTSNLIWCPGHGRQQIADFIDQAKHSLFVQNERYQDAIIVEHLVRAKLRGVKVHVMTRPSHSLRARKLAEGVGDLRIMKDVGIGIHKMKHLKLHAKVLLADRSQMVVGSINLTSSSFDERRELAIQLSDSDVVDRLSKVVHDDWRRSDELDLSERAVLSDLERHPKNGGLAKIAPVGTKQPD
;
A
#
# COMPACT_ATOMS: atom_id res chain seq x y z
N MET A 1 8.10 12.09 20.93
CA MET A 1 8.38 11.37 19.66
C MET A 1 7.54 11.99 18.56
N ALA A 2 8.15 12.34 17.45
CA ALA A 2 7.42 12.96 16.34
C ALA A 2 6.61 11.93 15.52
N ARG A 3 6.93 10.63 15.65
CA ARG A 3 6.31 9.59 14.80
C ARG A 3 5.91 8.36 15.61
N LYS A 4 4.80 7.69 15.17
CA LYS A 4 4.27 6.46 15.77
C LYS A 4 3.83 5.51 14.66
N LEU A 5 4.18 4.21 14.79
CA LEU A 5 3.70 3.16 13.89
C LEU A 5 2.32 2.65 14.34
N ILE A 6 1.42 2.45 13.40
CA ILE A 6 0.18 1.69 13.53
C ILE A 6 0.36 0.37 12.78
N VAL A 7 -0.08 -0.72 13.39
CA VAL A 7 -0.03 -2.08 12.85
C VAL A 7 -1.42 -2.70 12.88
N MET A 8 -1.96 -3.08 11.72
CA MET A 8 -3.23 -3.79 11.67
C MET A 8 -3.01 -5.31 11.54
N PRO A 9 -3.86 -6.12 12.14
CA PRO A 9 -5.02 -5.76 12.98
C PRO A 9 -4.67 -5.47 14.45
N ASP A 10 -3.40 -5.51 14.85
CA ASP A 10 -2.94 -5.51 16.25
C ASP A 10 -3.40 -4.26 17.03
N ASP A 11 -3.37 -3.08 16.38
CA ASP A 11 -3.80 -1.81 16.99
C ASP A 11 -5.29 -1.48 16.79
N THR A 12 -6.01 -2.30 16.07
CA THR A 12 -7.41 -2.10 15.72
C THR A 12 -7.68 -0.77 14.98
N ILE A 13 -8.93 -0.38 14.82
CA ILE A 13 -9.35 0.89 14.20
C ILE A 13 -9.17 2.10 15.12
N GLU A 14 -8.96 1.89 16.41
CA GLU A 14 -9.00 2.93 17.45
C GLU A 14 -8.08 4.14 17.19
N PRO A 15 -6.82 3.98 16.70
CA PRO A 15 -5.97 5.14 16.41
C PRO A 15 -6.60 6.10 15.37
N ILE A 16 -7.33 5.58 14.40
CA ILE A 16 -8.01 6.38 13.37
C ILE A 16 -9.23 7.09 13.97
N LEU A 17 -10.06 6.35 14.73
CA LEU A 17 -11.26 6.91 15.37
C LEU A 17 -10.89 7.97 16.41
N ALA A 18 -9.86 7.74 17.21
CA ALA A 18 -9.35 8.70 18.18
C ALA A 18 -8.88 10.00 17.52
N ALA A 19 -8.11 9.90 16.40
CA ALA A 19 -7.63 11.05 15.67
C ALA A 19 -8.79 11.90 15.10
N ILE A 20 -9.79 11.26 14.49
CA ILE A 20 -11.00 11.95 14.02
C ILE A 20 -11.78 12.55 15.21
N GLY A 21 -11.81 11.84 16.34
CA GLY A 21 -12.50 12.26 17.56
C GLY A 21 -11.95 13.53 18.19
N VAL A 22 -10.62 13.72 18.18
CA VAL A 22 -9.95 14.88 18.78
C VAL A 22 -9.81 16.08 17.83
N ALA A 23 -10.12 15.91 16.55
CA ALA A 23 -10.07 17.00 15.57
C ALA A 23 -10.97 18.17 15.98
N THR A 24 -10.43 19.39 15.91
CA THR A 24 -11.09 20.63 16.34
C THR A 24 -11.23 21.67 15.23
N LYS A 25 -10.34 21.64 14.22
CA LYS A 25 -10.29 22.63 13.15
C LYS A 25 -10.59 22.01 11.79
N SER A 26 -9.81 21.03 11.38
CA SER A 26 -9.88 20.50 10.02
C SER A 26 -9.48 19.03 9.90
N LEU A 27 -10.09 18.33 8.94
CA LEU A 27 -9.65 17.02 8.45
C LEU A 27 -9.54 17.08 6.94
N ARG A 28 -8.34 16.76 6.42
CA ARG A 28 -8.09 16.54 4.99
C ARG A 28 -7.82 15.07 4.78
N ILE A 29 -8.65 14.42 3.97
CA ILE A 29 -8.61 12.97 3.79
C ILE A 29 -8.48 12.67 2.31
N LYS A 30 -7.45 11.87 1.96
CA LYS A 30 -7.27 11.32 0.62
C LYS A 30 -7.29 9.80 0.72
N MET A 31 -8.29 9.15 0.11
CA MET A 31 -8.53 7.74 0.32
C MET A 31 -8.93 7.01 -0.95
N PHE A 32 -8.32 5.84 -1.17
CA PHE A 32 -8.68 4.96 -2.27
C PHE A 32 -10.03 4.28 -2.04
N SER A 33 -10.28 3.75 -0.84
CA SER A 33 -11.55 3.09 -0.48
C SER A 33 -11.93 3.36 0.97
N VAL A 34 -13.22 3.67 1.18
CA VAL A 34 -13.84 3.86 2.49
C VAL A 34 -15.20 3.18 2.50
N SER A 35 -15.40 2.21 3.39
CA SER A 35 -16.71 1.58 3.58
C SER A 35 -17.02 1.26 5.05
N ASP A 36 -16.06 1.44 5.96
CA ASP A 36 -16.26 1.18 7.38
C ASP A 36 -17.24 2.20 8.01
N ARG A 37 -18.34 1.68 8.55
CA ARG A 37 -19.40 2.50 9.13
C ARG A 37 -18.96 3.27 10.38
N ARG A 38 -17.97 2.75 11.13
CA ARG A 38 -17.44 3.41 12.33
C ARG A 38 -16.70 4.68 11.93
N VAL A 39 -15.87 4.60 10.88
CA VAL A 39 -15.16 5.77 10.32
C VAL A 39 -16.15 6.79 9.77
N LEU A 40 -17.09 6.38 8.92
CA LEU A 40 -18.10 7.29 8.36
C LEU A 40 -18.89 8.00 9.46
N SER A 41 -19.32 7.26 10.50
CA SER A 41 -20.00 7.84 11.66
C SER A 41 -19.12 8.84 12.43
N ALA A 42 -17.84 8.53 12.61
CA ALA A 42 -16.89 9.43 13.28
C ALA A 42 -16.70 10.75 12.50
N LEU A 43 -16.59 10.69 11.18
CA LEU A 43 -16.50 11.87 10.31
C LEU A 43 -17.75 12.73 10.39
N VAL A 44 -18.94 12.13 10.32
CA VAL A 44 -20.22 12.85 10.47
C VAL A 44 -20.32 13.52 11.85
N LYS A 45 -19.91 12.84 12.93
CA LYS A 45 -19.87 13.42 14.29
C LYS A 45 -18.86 14.57 14.38
N ALA A 46 -17.69 14.47 13.76
CA ALA A 46 -16.69 15.54 13.72
C ALA A 46 -17.24 16.77 12.96
N HIS A 47 -17.90 16.57 11.82
CA HIS A 47 -18.54 17.65 11.06
C HIS A 47 -19.63 18.35 11.87
N ARG A 48 -20.44 17.63 12.65
CA ARG A 48 -21.43 18.22 13.56
C ARG A 48 -20.80 19.10 14.66
N ARG A 49 -19.54 18.80 15.05
CA ARG A 49 -18.74 19.66 15.94
C ARG A 49 -18.13 20.87 15.24
N LYS A 50 -18.46 21.10 13.95
CA LYS A 50 -17.95 22.20 13.10
C LYS A 50 -16.49 22.03 12.66
N VAL A 51 -15.97 20.82 12.67
CA VAL A 51 -14.70 20.52 12.03
C VAL A 51 -14.87 20.66 10.52
N ASN A 52 -13.97 21.39 9.86
CA ASN A 52 -13.95 21.52 8.40
C ASN A 52 -13.37 20.22 7.79
N ILE A 53 -14.20 19.43 7.12
CA ILE A 53 -13.80 18.14 6.56
C ILE A 53 -13.86 18.18 5.04
N ARG A 54 -12.73 17.90 4.41
CA ARG A 54 -12.60 17.75 2.95
C ARG A 54 -12.07 16.36 2.61
N VAL A 55 -12.75 15.67 1.71
CA VAL A 55 -12.42 14.28 1.35
C VAL A 55 -12.22 14.14 -0.16
N LEU A 56 -11.07 13.66 -0.56
CA LEU A 56 -10.79 13.19 -1.92
C LEU A 56 -10.96 11.67 -1.96
N LEU A 57 -11.96 11.20 -2.70
CA LEU A 57 -12.24 9.78 -2.88
C LEU A 57 -11.92 9.32 -4.29
N ASN A 58 -11.21 8.22 -4.42
CA ASN A 58 -10.98 7.61 -5.72
C ASN A 58 -12.33 7.16 -6.33
N PRO A 59 -12.72 7.65 -7.53
CA PRO A 59 -14.05 7.43 -8.06
C PRO A 59 -14.32 5.99 -8.47
N ALA A 60 -13.32 5.33 -9.09
CA ALA A 60 -13.44 3.97 -9.56
C ALA A 60 -12.10 3.25 -9.56
N ARG A 61 -12.11 1.93 -9.49
CA ARG A 61 -10.92 1.10 -9.75
C ARG A 61 -10.55 1.19 -11.22
N HIS A 62 -9.32 0.85 -11.57
CA HIS A 62 -8.88 0.71 -12.96
C HIS A 62 -9.80 -0.22 -13.81
N SER A 63 -10.53 -1.12 -13.15
CA SER A 63 -11.54 -1.98 -13.77
C SER A 63 -12.89 -1.29 -14.05
N GLY A 64 -13.05 -0.01 -13.70
CA GLY A 64 -14.32 0.71 -13.78
C GLY A 64 -15.30 0.46 -12.61
N GLU A 65 -14.94 -0.38 -11.64
CA GLU A 65 -15.75 -0.65 -10.46
C GLU A 65 -15.83 0.58 -9.55
N ILE A 66 -17.04 1.08 -9.30
CA ILE A 66 -17.31 2.23 -8.42
C ILE A 66 -17.34 1.76 -6.97
N GLN A 67 -16.27 2.04 -6.22
CA GLN A 67 -16.14 1.54 -4.84
C GLN A 67 -16.80 2.42 -3.79
N ASN A 68 -16.68 3.74 -3.90
CA ASN A 68 -16.96 4.68 -2.83
C ASN A 68 -18.38 5.27 -2.88
N ARG A 69 -19.32 4.70 -3.68
CA ARG A 69 -20.67 5.26 -3.84
C ARG A 69 -21.39 5.45 -2.50
N GLY A 70 -21.41 4.42 -1.65
CA GLY A 70 -22.07 4.47 -0.35
C GLY A 70 -21.46 5.49 0.61
N ALA A 71 -20.12 5.50 0.69
CA ALA A 71 -19.40 6.49 1.51
C ALA A 71 -19.64 7.90 1.03
N ARG A 72 -19.58 8.15 -0.26
CA ARG A 72 -19.85 9.45 -0.88
C ARG A 72 -21.25 9.96 -0.53
N THR A 73 -22.30 9.13 -0.68
CA THR A 73 -23.67 9.48 -0.32
C THR A 73 -23.75 9.90 1.15
N VAL A 74 -23.23 9.06 2.07
CA VAL A 74 -23.27 9.34 3.51
C VAL A 74 -22.59 10.67 3.88
N LEU A 75 -21.43 10.94 3.25
CA LEU A 75 -20.66 12.16 3.55
C LEU A 75 -21.34 13.41 2.97
N LEU A 76 -21.82 13.36 1.72
CA LEU A 76 -22.53 14.47 1.08
C LEU A 76 -23.85 14.79 1.78
N ASP A 77 -24.63 13.78 2.17
CA ASP A 77 -25.88 13.96 2.92
C ASP A 77 -25.64 14.62 4.29
N ALA A 78 -24.46 14.42 4.86
CA ALA A 78 -24.05 15.09 6.10
C ALA A 78 -23.51 16.51 5.88
N GLY A 79 -23.36 16.99 4.64
CA GLY A 79 -22.82 18.31 4.31
C GLY A 79 -21.30 18.38 4.30
N ILE A 80 -20.61 17.24 4.23
CA ILE A 80 -19.16 17.17 4.13
C ILE A 80 -18.73 17.35 2.66
N ASP A 81 -17.67 18.14 2.43
CA ASP A 81 -17.13 18.38 1.11
C ASP A 81 -16.39 17.14 0.58
N VAL A 82 -16.90 16.57 -0.51
CA VAL A 82 -16.32 15.38 -1.15
C VAL A 82 -16.11 15.64 -2.62
N LEU A 83 -14.87 15.47 -3.09
CA LEU A 83 -14.51 15.50 -4.50
C LEU A 83 -13.92 14.16 -4.95
N ASP A 84 -14.00 13.90 -6.25
CA ASP A 84 -13.20 12.84 -6.88
C ASP A 84 -11.73 13.22 -6.84
N THR A 85 -10.86 12.21 -6.70
CA THR A 85 -9.42 12.42 -6.78
C THR A 85 -8.99 13.01 -8.12
N ASN A 86 -7.77 13.56 -8.18
CA ASN A 86 -7.27 14.25 -9.35
C ASN A 86 -7.22 13.31 -10.57
N PRO A 87 -7.94 13.64 -11.68
CA PRO A 87 -8.03 12.80 -12.87
C PRO A 87 -6.74 12.74 -13.70
N ALA A 88 -5.72 13.53 -13.34
CA ALA A 88 -4.39 13.41 -13.93
C ALA A 88 -3.71 12.06 -13.64
N PHE A 89 -4.20 11.34 -12.63
CA PHE A 89 -3.70 10.01 -12.26
C PHE A 89 -4.72 8.94 -12.63
N THR A 90 -4.25 7.80 -13.16
CA THR A 90 -5.14 6.66 -13.46
C THR A 90 -5.90 6.18 -12.24
N VAL A 91 -5.27 6.28 -11.07
CA VAL A 91 -5.81 5.96 -9.75
C VAL A 91 -5.07 6.80 -8.70
N THR A 92 -5.79 7.37 -7.75
CA THR A 92 -5.21 7.82 -6.50
C THR A 92 -5.27 6.68 -5.50
N HIS A 93 -4.11 6.05 -5.28
CA HIS A 93 -4.00 4.90 -4.38
C HIS A 93 -3.41 5.29 -3.01
N GLU A 94 -3.09 6.54 -2.81
CA GLU A 94 -2.70 7.13 -1.53
C GLU A 94 -3.79 6.93 -0.46
N LYS A 95 -3.36 6.74 0.80
CA LYS A 95 -4.18 6.67 1.98
C LYS A 95 -3.56 7.57 3.04
N SER A 96 -4.09 8.79 3.12
CA SER A 96 -3.60 9.80 4.04
C SER A 96 -4.72 10.59 4.70
N MET A 97 -4.43 11.12 5.86
CA MET A 97 -5.28 12.06 6.58
C MET A 97 -4.40 13.09 7.28
N VAL A 98 -4.76 14.36 7.19
CA VAL A 98 -4.18 15.44 7.99
C VAL A 98 -5.22 15.94 8.97
N VAL A 99 -4.86 16.02 10.25
CA VAL A 99 -5.68 16.48 11.35
C VAL A 99 -5.15 17.83 11.85
N ASP A 100 -6.00 18.86 11.79
CA ASP A 100 -5.76 20.21 12.36
C ASP A 100 -4.45 20.87 11.91
N ASP A 101 -3.91 20.51 10.74
CA ASP A 101 -2.58 20.93 10.22
C ASP A 101 -1.42 20.60 11.17
N ALA A 102 -1.59 19.62 12.05
CA ALA A 102 -0.64 19.27 13.09
C ALA A 102 -0.23 17.79 13.09
N THR A 103 -1.02 16.92 12.47
CA THR A 103 -0.76 15.48 12.46
C THR A 103 -1.11 14.89 11.10
N ALA A 104 -0.19 14.13 10.52
CA ALA A 104 -0.40 13.39 9.28
C ALA A 104 -0.45 11.89 9.54
N PHE A 105 -1.37 11.19 8.87
CA PHE A 105 -1.46 9.74 8.77
C PHE A 105 -1.06 9.34 7.35
N ILE A 106 -0.10 8.41 7.23
CA ILE A 106 0.42 7.91 5.96
C ILE A 106 0.45 6.40 6.04
N GLY A 107 -0.26 5.69 5.15
CA GLY A 107 -0.33 4.24 5.32
C GLY A 107 -0.72 3.43 4.09
N SER A 108 -0.81 2.12 4.34
CA SER A 108 -1.20 1.13 3.34
C SER A 108 -2.70 0.80 3.37
N LEU A 109 -3.37 1.04 4.50
CA LEU A 109 -4.72 0.57 4.78
C LEU A 109 -5.81 1.44 4.12
N ASN A 110 -6.72 0.81 3.40
CA ASN A 110 -8.02 1.42 3.10
C ASN A 110 -8.87 1.47 4.38
N TRP A 111 -9.89 2.30 4.38
CA TRP A 111 -10.83 2.34 5.50
C TRP A 111 -12.05 1.44 5.25
N ASP A 112 -11.76 0.17 4.98
CA ASP A 112 -12.73 -0.90 4.82
C ASP A 112 -12.63 -1.87 6.02
N PRO A 113 -13.71 -2.53 6.47
CA PRO A 113 -13.67 -3.43 7.63
C PRO A 113 -12.57 -4.49 7.55
N ASP A 114 -12.42 -5.15 6.41
CA ASP A 114 -11.39 -6.17 6.19
C ASP A 114 -9.95 -5.63 6.43
N ASN A 115 -9.71 -4.34 6.11
CA ASN A 115 -8.39 -3.74 6.29
C ASN A 115 -8.04 -3.48 7.76
N PHE A 116 -9.03 -3.39 8.62
CA PHE A 116 -8.82 -3.26 10.06
C PHE A 116 -8.72 -4.60 10.79
N GLU A 117 -9.32 -5.68 10.23
CA GLU A 117 -9.59 -6.91 10.98
C GLU A 117 -8.89 -8.15 10.37
N GLU A 118 -8.66 -8.20 9.04
CA GLU A 118 -8.21 -9.41 8.35
C GLU A 118 -6.88 -9.24 7.60
N THR A 119 -6.39 -8.01 7.42
CA THR A 119 -5.18 -7.76 6.63
C THR A 119 -4.03 -7.27 7.48
N ARG A 120 -2.80 -7.65 7.11
CA ARG A 120 -1.59 -7.00 7.61
C ARG A 120 -1.41 -5.68 6.87
N GLU A 121 -1.47 -4.59 7.64
CA GLU A 121 -1.32 -3.22 7.17
C GLU A 121 -0.45 -2.41 8.12
N PHE A 122 0.09 -1.32 7.62
CA PHE A 122 0.86 -0.38 8.41
C PHE A 122 0.50 1.05 8.08
N ALA A 123 0.57 1.93 9.07
CA ALA A 123 0.54 3.36 8.88
C ALA A 123 1.49 4.05 9.87
N VAL A 124 1.93 5.23 9.50
CA VAL A 124 2.71 6.12 10.35
C VAL A 124 1.86 7.33 10.69
N ILE A 125 1.80 7.66 11.97
CA ILE A 125 1.34 8.96 12.45
C ILE A 125 2.58 9.84 12.58
N SER A 126 2.60 10.99 11.93
CA SER A 126 3.67 11.99 12.06
C SER A 126 3.13 13.30 12.60
N THR A 127 3.86 13.92 13.53
CA THR A 127 3.67 15.29 14.00
C THR A 127 4.87 16.18 13.60
N ASP A 128 5.70 15.70 12.69
CA ASP A 128 6.78 16.50 12.09
C ASP A 128 6.16 17.57 11.20
N ALA A 129 6.50 18.82 11.45
CA ALA A 129 5.87 19.97 10.81
C ALA A 129 6.09 19.99 9.28
N ASP A 130 7.28 19.58 8.82
CA ASP A 130 7.60 19.57 7.40
C ASP A 130 6.85 18.46 6.65
N GLU A 131 6.74 17.28 7.26
CA GLU A 131 5.97 16.16 6.70
C GLU A 131 4.47 16.50 6.65
N VAL A 132 3.92 17.07 7.74
CA VAL A 132 2.51 17.48 7.78
C VAL A 132 2.24 18.58 6.73
N ALA A 133 3.12 19.55 6.62
CA ALA A 133 2.98 20.63 5.63
C ALA A 133 2.99 20.07 4.20
N GLU A 134 3.93 19.18 3.87
CA GLU A 134 4.04 18.61 2.52
C GLU A 134 2.84 17.74 2.14
N VAL A 135 2.30 16.91 3.08
CA VAL A 135 1.07 16.15 2.84
C VAL A 135 -0.12 17.08 2.63
N THR A 136 -0.18 18.19 3.40
CA THR A 136 -1.22 19.22 3.24
C THR A 136 -1.10 19.91 1.89
N GLU A 137 0.08 20.34 1.49
CA GLU A 137 0.36 20.97 0.18
C GLU A 137 -0.08 20.05 -0.99
N CYS A 138 0.25 18.76 -0.90
CA CYS A 138 -0.20 17.78 -1.89
C CYS A 138 -1.73 17.63 -1.92
N PHE A 139 -2.37 17.63 -0.75
CA PHE A 139 -3.83 17.58 -0.68
C PHE A 139 -4.46 18.80 -1.35
N GLU A 140 -3.99 20.02 -1.03
CA GLU A 140 -4.51 21.27 -1.58
C GLU A 140 -4.30 21.35 -3.10
N ALA A 141 -3.14 20.93 -3.58
CA ALA A 141 -2.85 20.87 -5.01
C ALA A 141 -3.80 19.91 -5.74
N ASP A 142 -3.98 18.68 -5.22
CA ASP A 142 -4.91 17.71 -5.79
C ASP A 142 -6.38 18.16 -5.70
N TRP A 143 -6.75 18.86 -4.63
CA TRP A 143 -8.10 19.44 -4.46
C TRP A 143 -8.40 20.50 -5.51
N SER A 144 -7.42 21.39 -5.74
CA SER A 144 -7.54 22.51 -6.67
C SER A 144 -7.12 22.17 -8.11
N ARG A 145 -6.74 20.90 -8.37
CA ARG A 145 -6.26 20.43 -9.68
C ARG A 145 -5.00 21.16 -10.14
N GLN A 146 -4.14 21.53 -9.20
CA GLN A 146 -2.85 22.15 -9.45
C GLN A 146 -1.73 21.12 -9.44
N LEU A 147 -0.58 21.48 -10.00
CA LEU A 147 0.62 20.67 -9.90
C LEU A 147 1.15 20.68 -8.48
N PHE A 148 1.62 19.54 -8.03
CA PHE A 148 2.34 19.36 -6.79
C PHE A 148 3.76 18.90 -7.09
N GLU A 149 4.73 19.60 -6.56
CA GLU A 149 6.16 19.25 -6.66
C GLU A 149 6.68 18.80 -5.30
N PRO A 150 7.05 17.51 -5.14
CA PRO A 150 7.60 16.99 -3.89
C PRO A 150 8.90 17.68 -3.49
N ARG A 151 9.14 17.87 -2.20
CA ARG A 151 10.39 18.41 -1.67
C ARG A 151 11.52 17.39 -1.85
N ARG A 152 12.69 17.83 -2.34
CA ARG A 152 13.82 16.95 -2.64
C ARG A 152 14.46 16.30 -1.41
N THR A 153 14.38 16.96 -0.25
CA THR A 153 15.00 16.53 1.02
C THR A 153 14.00 15.96 2.01
N SER A 154 12.81 15.62 1.54
CA SER A 154 11.74 15.06 2.38
C SER A 154 11.96 13.59 2.68
N ASN A 155 11.45 13.13 3.85
CA ASN A 155 11.28 11.72 4.15
C ASN A 155 10.11 11.08 3.38
N LEU A 156 9.30 11.88 2.70
CA LEU A 156 8.14 11.42 1.94
C LEU A 156 8.55 10.97 0.54
N ILE A 157 7.98 9.86 0.13
CA ILE A 157 8.20 9.24 -1.19
C ILE A 157 6.90 9.35 -1.97
N TRP A 158 6.92 10.14 -3.04
CA TRP A 158 5.76 10.39 -3.87
C TRP A 158 5.84 9.70 -5.24
N CYS A 159 4.70 9.23 -5.73
CA CYS A 159 4.52 8.78 -7.10
C CYS A 159 3.31 9.50 -7.74
N PRO A 160 3.35 9.74 -9.06
CA PRO A 160 4.49 9.57 -9.97
C PRO A 160 5.61 10.57 -9.66
N GLY A 161 6.83 10.26 -10.10
CA GLY A 161 8.01 11.10 -9.93
C GLY A 161 9.26 10.30 -9.55
N HIS A 162 9.94 10.71 -8.48
CA HIS A 162 11.20 10.09 -8.07
C HIS A 162 11.03 8.83 -7.18
N GLY A 163 9.80 8.40 -6.87
CA GLY A 163 9.53 7.33 -5.91
C GLY A 163 10.18 6.00 -6.26
N ARG A 164 10.23 5.61 -7.57
CA ARG A 164 10.94 4.39 -7.98
C ARG A 164 12.42 4.46 -7.63
N GLN A 165 13.09 5.58 -7.94
CA GLN A 165 14.51 5.75 -7.65
C GLN A 165 14.77 5.75 -6.14
N GLN A 166 13.94 6.44 -5.34
CA GLN A 166 14.09 6.46 -3.89
C GLN A 166 13.94 5.05 -3.27
N ILE A 167 13.00 4.23 -3.75
CA ILE A 167 12.86 2.83 -3.32
C ILE A 167 14.05 1.98 -3.77
N ALA A 168 14.54 2.16 -5.00
CA ALA A 168 15.73 1.48 -5.50
C ALA A 168 16.98 1.83 -4.66
N ASP A 169 17.19 3.11 -4.37
CA ASP A 169 18.29 3.59 -3.53
C ASP A 169 18.20 3.03 -2.10
N PHE A 170 16.99 2.95 -1.53
CA PHE A 170 16.76 2.31 -0.24
C PHE A 170 17.20 0.83 -0.24
N ILE A 171 16.84 0.07 -1.29
CA ILE A 171 17.25 -1.34 -1.45
C ILE A 171 18.75 -1.45 -1.60
N ASP A 172 19.39 -0.55 -2.35
CA ASP A 172 20.83 -0.58 -2.58
C ASP A 172 21.67 -0.23 -1.35
N GLN A 173 21.12 0.55 -0.43
CA GLN A 173 21.78 0.91 0.83
C GLN A 173 21.79 -0.23 1.86
N ALA A 174 20.94 -1.26 1.71
CA ALA A 174 20.91 -2.42 2.59
C ALA A 174 22.25 -3.20 2.53
N LYS A 175 22.81 -3.48 3.71
CA LYS A 175 24.13 -4.15 3.86
C LYS A 175 24.04 -5.58 4.38
N HIS A 176 23.07 -5.87 5.25
CA HIS A 176 22.98 -7.14 5.97
C HIS A 176 21.66 -7.87 5.73
N SER A 177 20.53 -7.16 5.83
CA SER A 177 19.22 -7.77 5.70
C SER A 177 18.21 -6.81 5.10
N LEU A 178 17.29 -7.35 4.32
CA LEU A 178 16.16 -6.63 3.75
C LEU A 178 14.89 -7.48 3.84
N PHE A 179 13.89 -7.00 4.55
CA PHE A 179 12.54 -7.57 4.58
C PHE A 179 11.62 -6.70 3.73
N VAL A 180 10.89 -7.33 2.83
CA VAL A 180 9.92 -6.67 1.97
C VAL A 180 8.57 -7.36 2.10
N GLN A 181 7.57 -6.64 2.57
CA GLN A 181 6.17 -7.07 2.55
C GLN A 181 5.42 -6.22 1.53
N ASN A 182 5.06 -6.82 0.40
CA ASN A 182 4.30 -6.15 -0.64
C ASN A 182 3.39 -7.17 -1.34
N GLU A 183 2.20 -6.74 -1.73
CA GLU A 183 1.27 -7.65 -2.39
C GLU A 183 1.68 -7.99 -3.83
N ARG A 184 2.55 -7.20 -4.46
CA ARG A 184 2.94 -7.32 -5.88
C ARG A 184 4.38 -6.90 -6.12
N TYR A 185 5.04 -7.64 -6.98
CA TYR A 185 6.39 -7.41 -7.46
C TYR A 185 6.34 -7.48 -8.99
N GLN A 186 6.07 -6.35 -9.65
CA GLN A 186 5.80 -6.24 -11.10
C GLN A 186 6.47 -4.98 -11.69
N ASP A 187 7.56 -4.55 -11.08
CA ASP A 187 8.43 -3.51 -11.61
C ASP A 187 9.83 -4.10 -11.81
N ALA A 188 10.25 -4.23 -13.04
CA ALA A 188 11.51 -4.91 -13.40
C ALA A 188 12.73 -4.24 -12.76
N ILE A 189 12.72 -2.90 -12.61
CA ILE A 189 13.81 -2.15 -11.98
C ILE A 189 13.92 -2.53 -10.51
N ILE A 190 12.81 -2.53 -9.79
CA ILE A 190 12.81 -2.89 -8.37
C ILE A 190 13.21 -4.36 -8.16
N VAL A 191 12.69 -5.27 -9.00
CA VAL A 191 13.08 -6.69 -8.96
C VAL A 191 14.60 -6.85 -9.20
N GLU A 192 15.15 -6.13 -10.16
CA GLU A 192 16.60 -6.11 -10.42
C GLU A 192 17.40 -5.65 -9.18
N HIS A 193 16.99 -4.57 -8.51
CA HIS A 193 17.64 -4.08 -7.29
C HIS A 193 17.56 -5.09 -6.14
N LEU A 194 16.44 -5.81 -5.97
CA LEU A 194 16.30 -6.90 -5.00
C LEU A 194 17.27 -8.07 -5.31
N VAL A 195 17.36 -8.45 -6.57
CA VAL A 195 18.33 -9.47 -7.03
C VAL A 195 19.77 -9.02 -6.80
N ARG A 196 20.11 -7.78 -7.14
CA ARG A 196 21.44 -7.20 -6.87
C ARG A 196 21.75 -7.16 -5.37
N ALA A 197 20.80 -6.81 -4.51
CA ALA A 197 20.98 -6.86 -3.06
C ALA A 197 21.34 -8.29 -2.60
N LYS A 198 20.61 -9.30 -3.09
CA LYS A 198 20.93 -10.70 -2.81
C LYS A 198 22.33 -11.10 -3.29
N LEU A 199 22.72 -10.70 -4.49
CA LEU A 199 24.05 -10.98 -5.05
C LEU A 199 25.19 -10.27 -4.29
N ARG A 200 24.91 -9.10 -3.65
CA ARG A 200 25.84 -8.45 -2.71
C ARG A 200 25.98 -9.17 -1.37
N GLY A 201 25.20 -10.24 -1.13
CA GLY A 201 25.22 -11.01 0.11
C GLY A 201 24.19 -10.56 1.16
N VAL A 202 23.31 -9.62 0.82
CA VAL A 202 22.20 -9.21 1.70
C VAL A 202 21.20 -10.37 1.86
N LYS A 203 20.73 -10.60 3.09
CA LYS A 203 19.67 -11.57 3.38
C LYS A 203 18.32 -10.97 3.02
N VAL A 204 17.85 -11.22 1.79
CA VAL A 204 16.59 -10.69 1.29
C VAL A 204 15.44 -11.65 1.59
N HIS A 205 14.41 -11.14 2.25
CA HIS A 205 13.18 -11.85 2.63
C HIS A 205 11.98 -11.15 2.00
N VAL A 206 11.23 -11.85 1.17
CA VAL A 206 10.08 -11.32 0.43
C VAL A 206 8.80 -12.01 0.90
N MET A 207 7.80 -11.22 1.27
CA MET A 207 6.44 -11.71 1.52
C MET A 207 5.49 -11.15 0.48
N THR A 208 4.61 -12.00 -0.05
CA THR A 208 3.66 -11.64 -1.09
C THR A 208 2.30 -12.29 -0.88
N ARG A 209 1.34 -11.93 -1.72
CA ARG A 209 0.04 -12.61 -1.81
C ARG A 209 0.16 -13.92 -2.58
N PRO A 210 -0.66 -14.94 -2.25
CA PRO A 210 -0.73 -16.16 -3.04
C PRO A 210 -1.27 -15.89 -4.45
N SER A 211 -0.94 -16.77 -5.39
CA SER A 211 -1.23 -16.64 -6.83
C SER A 211 -2.71 -16.42 -7.14
N HIS A 212 -3.61 -17.16 -6.47
CA HIS A 212 -5.06 -17.07 -6.68
C HIS A 212 -5.66 -15.70 -6.35
N SER A 213 -4.97 -14.88 -5.57
CA SER A 213 -5.41 -13.52 -5.25
C SER A 213 -5.14 -12.52 -6.40
N LEU A 214 -4.42 -12.94 -7.44
CA LEU A 214 -4.08 -12.11 -8.59
C LEU A 214 -5.04 -12.41 -9.75
N ARG A 215 -5.50 -11.38 -10.47
CA ARG A 215 -6.28 -11.57 -11.71
C ARG A 215 -5.38 -12.18 -12.79
N ALA A 216 -5.95 -13.04 -13.67
CA ALA A 216 -5.22 -13.85 -14.65
C ALA A 216 -4.12 -13.09 -15.45
N ARG A 217 -4.42 -11.85 -15.92
CA ARG A 217 -3.42 -11.03 -16.62
C ARG A 217 -2.23 -10.64 -15.75
N LYS A 218 -2.47 -10.33 -14.46
CA LYS A 218 -1.44 -9.93 -13.50
C LYS A 218 -0.70 -11.10 -12.89
N LEU A 219 -1.24 -12.31 -13.05
CA LEU A 219 -0.64 -13.54 -12.57
C LEU A 219 0.63 -13.87 -13.35
N ALA A 220 0.56 -13.83 -14.69
CA ALA A 220 1.71 -14.15 -15.54
C ALA A 220 2.90 -13.20 -15.28
N GLU A 221 2.61 -11.89 -15.15
CA GLU A 221 3.61 -10.88 -14.87
C GLU A 221 4.23 -11.07 -13.46
N GLY A 222 3.41 -11.21 -12.41
CA GLY A 222 3.89 -11.27 -11.03
C GLY A 222 4.56 -12.57 -10.63
N VAL A 223 4.14 -13.72 -11.19
CA VAL A 223 4.77 -15.02 -10.90
C VAL A 223 6.15 -15.13 -11.54
N GLY A 224 6.35 -14.56 -12.72
CA GLY A 224 7.65 -14.55 -13.39
C GLY A 224 8.71 -13.84 -12.53
N ASP A 225 8.42 -12.65 -12.04
CA ASP A 225 9.32 -11.87 -11.20
C ASP A 225 9.64 -12.56 -9.87
N LEU A 226 8.62 -13.19 -9.24
CA LEU A 226 8.83 -13.99 -8.03
C LEU A 226 9.73 -15.21 -8.30
N ARG A 227 9.59 -15.88 -9.45
CA ARG A 227 10.47 -16.99 -9.84
C ARG A 227 11.90 -16.53 -10.02
N ILE A 228 12.15 -15.43 -10.73
CA ILE A 228 13.48 -14.84 -10.89
C ILE A 228 14.13 -14.58 -9.53
N MET A 229 13.41 -13.98 -8.60
CA MET A 229 13.91 -13.75 -7.24
C MET A 229 14.21 -15.08 -6.51
N LYS A 230 13.33 -16.08 -6.63
CA LYS A 230 13.52 -17.39 -6.00
C LYS A 230 14.74 -18.13 -6.57
N ASP A 231 14.97 -18.07 -7.88
CA ASP A 231 16.08 -18.74 -8.58
C ASP A 231 17.45 -18.23 -8.13
N VAL A 232 17.55 -16.96 -7.71
CA VAL A 232 18.76 -16.40 -7.09
C VAL A 232 18.85 -16.64 -5.57
N GLY A 233 17.90 -17.38 -5.00
CA GLY A 233 17.88 -17.77 -3.58
C GLY A 233 17.30 -16.72 -2.63
N ILE A 234 16.41 -15.85 -3.11
CA ILE A 234 15.57 -15.01 -2.24
C ILE A 234 14.42 -15.87 -1.68
N GLY A 235 14.24 -15.84 -0.36
CA GLY A 235 13.10 -16.50 0.29
C GLY A 235 11.79 -15.79 -0.05
N ILE A 236 10.83 -16.51 -0.61
CA ILE A 236 9.50 -15.97 -0.96
C ILE A 236 8.46 -16.65 -0.09
N HIS A 237 7.76 -15.90 0.73
CA HIS A 237 6.78 -16.42 1.67
C HIS A 237 5.39 -15.79 1.49
N LYS A 238 4.36 -16.45 2.04
CA LYS A 238 2.98 -15.96 2.16
C LYS A 238 2.51 -16.06 3.61
N MET A 239 1.64 -15.15 4.01
CA MET A 239 1.00 -15.22 5.33
C MET A 239 0.03 -16.41 5.44
N LYS A 240 -0.06 -17.00 6.64
CA LYS A 240 -1.01 -18.09 6.96
C LYS A 240 -2.39 -17.59 7.36
N HIS A 241 -2.43 -16.59 8.22
CA HIS A 241 -3.65 -16.22 8.94
C HIS A 241 -4.21 -14.85 8.56
N LEU A 242 -3.38 -13.99 8.00
CA LEU A 242 -3.77 -12.66 7.54
C LEU A 242 -3.62 -12.55 6.02
N LYS A 243 -4.43 -11.74 5.41
CA LYS A 243 -4.21 -11.31 4.01
C LYS A 243 -3.11 -10.26 4.00
N LEU A 244 -2.09 -10.40 3.17
CA LEU A 244 -1.06 -9.38 3.03
C LEU A 244 -1.57 -8.24 2.15
N HIS A 245 -1.61 -7.02 2.69
CA HIS A 245 -1.86 -5.80 1.91
C HIS A 245 -0.86 -4.69 2.24
N ALA A 246 0.08 -4.96 3.14
CA ALA A 246 1.19 -4.07 3.49
C ALA A 246 2.05 -3.67 2.29
N LYS A 247 2.68 -2.52 2.38
CA LYS A 247 3.75 -2.03 1.49
C LYS A 247 4.85 -1.49 2.39
N VAL A 248 5.77 -2.39 2.74
CA VAL A 248 6.83 -2.15 3.72
C VAL A 248 8.15 -2.67 3.22
N LEU A 249 9.20 -1.87 3.42
CA LEU A 249 10.59 -2.31 3.34
C LEU A 249 11.26 -2.02 4.69
N LEU A 250 12.08 -2.96 5.17
CA LEU A 250 12.89 -2.81 6.39
C LEU A 250 14.32 -3.23 6.07
N ALA A 251 15.26 -2.29 6.12
CA ALA A 251 16.68 -2.53 5.87
C ALA A 251 17.49 -2.50 7.17
N ASP A 252 18.31 -3.54 7.38
CA ASP A 252 19.31 -3.65 8.44
C ASP A 252 18.76 -3.40 9.85
N ARG A 253 17.46 -3.49 10.07
CA ARG A 253 16.73 -3.14 11.30
C ARG A 253 17.00 -1.69 11.76
N SER A 254 17.34 -0.81 10.84
CA SER A 254 17.72 0.57 11.13
C SER A 254 16.95 1.60 10.29
N GLN A 255 16.40 1.18 9.16
CA GLN A 255 15.62 2.04 8.27
C GLN A 255 14.40 1.30 7.74
N MET A 256 13.31 2.04 7.53
CA MET A 256 12.07 1.48 7.01
C MET A 256 11.41 2.40 5.99
N VAL A 257 10.61 1.81 5.11
CA VAL A 257 9.64 2.52 4.27
C VAL A 257 8.26 1.92 4.52
N VAL A 258 7.26 2.77 4.72
CA VAL A 258 5.85 2.39 4.89
C VAL A 258 4.97 3.30 4.06
N GLY A 259 3.97 2.76 3.36
CA GLY A 259 3.02 3.59 2.61
C GLY A 259 2.08 2.80 1.71
N SER A 260 1.66 3.45 0.62
CA SER A 260 0.68 2.89 -0.31
C SER A 260 1.29 2.23 -1.55
N ILE A 261 2.60 2.39 -1.79
CA ILE A 261 3.27 2.06 -3.05
C ILE A 261 3.37 0.54 -3.24
N ASN A 262 2.63 0.00 -4.20
CA ASN A 262 2.91 -1.34 -4.69
C ASN A 262 4.16 -1.32 -5.57
N LEU A 263 4.96 -2.40 -5.53
CA LEU A 263 6.16 -2.52 -6.35
C LEU A 263 5.78 -2.94 -7.78
N THR A 264 5.01 -2.06 -8.44
CA THR A 264 4.52 -2.23 -9.82
C THR A 264 4.77 -0.98 -10.62
N SER A 265 5.06 -1.11 -11.92
CA SER A 265 5.32 0.04 -12.81
C SER A 265 4.16 1.04 -12.79
N SER A 266 2.91 0.55 -12.75
CA SER A 266 1.74 1.45 -12.67
C SER A 266 1.67 2.27 -11.38
N SER A 267 2.17 1.76 -10.24
CA SER A 267 2.23 2.54 -9.00
C SER A 267 3.27 3.65 -9.09
N PHE A 268 4.39 3.41 -9.77
CA PHE A 268 5.46 4.39 -9.91
C PHE A 268 5.17 5.45 -10.96
N ASP A 269 4.49 5.09 -12.06
CA ASP A 269 4.41 5.94 -13.25
C ASP A 269 3.03 6.61 -13.45
N GLU A 270 1.95 6.02 -12.91
CA GLU A 270 0.59 6.41 -13.29
C GLU A 270 -0.30 6.82 -12.12
N ARG A 271 0.10 6.44 -10.88
CA ARG A 271 -0.75 6.58 -9.71
C ARG A 271 -0.24 7.64 -8.76
N ARG A 272 -1.15 8.35 -8.11
CA ARG A 272 -0.83 9.12 -6.92
C ARG A 272 -0.66 8.14 -5.75
N GLU A 273 0.58 8.01 -5.27
CA GLU A 273 0.96 7.18 -4.12
C GLU A 273 1.79 8.00 -3.15
N LEU A 274 1.82 7.56 -1.90
CA LEU A 274 2.63 8.15 -0.84
C LEU A 274 3.20 7.07 0.06
N ALA A 275 4.49 7.19 0.37
CA ALA A 275 5.15 6.45 1.43
C ALA A 275 6.05 7.38 2.25
N ILE A 276 6.51 6.89 3.39
CA ILE A 276 7.45 7.60 4.28
C ILE A 276 8.64 6.70 4.60
N GLN A 277 9.85 7.24 4.50
CA GLN A 277 11.10 6.59 4.91
C GLN A 277 11.52 7.10 6.28
N LEU A 278 11.81 6.21 7.22
CA LEU A 278 12.13 6.55 8.60
C LEU A 278 13.31 5.74 9.13
N SER A 279 14.00 6.34 10.11
CA SER A 279 15.07 5.71 10.91
C SER A 279 14.88 5.90 12.42
N ASP A 280 13.69 6.35 12.84
CA ASP A 280 13.35 6.51 14.27
C ASP A 280 13.39 5.14 14.96
N SER A 281 14.28 4.97 15.97
CA SER A 281 14.56 3.67 16.58
C SER A 281 13.31 2.95 17.10
N ASP A 282 12.44 3.65 17.84
CA ASP A 282 11.25 3.04 18.43
C ASP A 282 10.24 2.57 17.38
N VAL A 283 10.11 3.35 16.28
CA VAL A 283 9.22 3.03 15.14
C VAL A 283 9.78 1.84 14.36
N VAL A 284 11.08 1.87 14.06
CA VAL A 284 11.80 0.80 13.36
C VAL A 284 11.82 -0.49 14.19
N ASP A 285 12.08 -0.41 15.49
CA ASP A 285 12.10 -1.59 16.38
C ASP A 285 10.73 -2.25 16.46
N ARG A 286 9.66 -1.46 16.54
CA ARG A 286 8.29 -1.99 16.50
C ARG A 286 8.01 -2.70 15.19
N LEU A 287 8.32 -2.06 14.04
CA LEU A 287 8.15 -2.67 12.75
C LEU A 287 8.97 -3.96 12.63
N SER A 288 10.24 -3.93 13.07
CA SER A 288 11.14 -5.06 13.02
C SER A 288 10.58 -6.28 13.76
N LYS A 289 10.02 -6.09 14.96
CA LYS A 289 9.37 -7.18 15.72
C LYS A 289 8.24 -7.81 14.92
N VAL A 290 7.33 -6.99 14.38
CA VAL A 290 6.17 -7.47 13.62
C VAL A 290 6.59 -8.21 12.36
N VAL A 291 7.48 -7.63 11.56
CA VAL A 291 7.92 -8.23 10.28
C VAL A 291 8.66 -9.55 10.50
N HIS A 292 9.49 -9.66 11.56
CA HIS A 292 10.15 -10.92 11.90
C HIS A 292 9.16 -11.97 12.43
N ASP A 293 8.14 -11.56 13.18
CA ASP A 293 7.10 -12.47 13.66
C ASP A 293 6.22 -12.96 12.51
N ASP A 294 5.84 -12.07 11.60
CA ASP A 294 5.12 -12.43 10.38
C ASP A 294 5.93 -13.44 9.55
N TRP A 295 7.24 -13.20 9.36
CA TRP A 295 8.12 -14.13 8.65
C TRP A 295 8.18 -15.51 9.29
N ARG A 296 8.40 -15.57 10.61
CA ARG A 296 8.49 -16.85 11.34
C ARG A 296 7.19 -17.66 11.29
N ARG A 297 6.04 -16.99 11.18
CA ARG A 297 4.71 -17.62 11.14
C ARG A 297 4.17 -17.79 9.72
N SER A 298 4.97 -17.49 8.71
CA SER A 298 4.58 -17.61 7.31
C SER A 298 4.96 -18.97 6.73
N ASP A 299 4.44 -19.26 5.53
CA ASP A 299 4.83 -20.43 4.74
C ASP A 299 5.62 -19.98 3.51
N GLU A 300 6.62 -20.78 3.12
CA GLU A 300 7.25 -20.63 1.83
C GLU A 300 6.19 -20.75 0.72
N LEU A 301 6.26 -19.84 -0.26
CA LEU A 301 5.36 -19.86 -1.40
C LEU A 301 5.90 -20.84 -2.46
N ASP A 302 5.13 -21.88 -2.76
CA ASP A 302 5.42 -22.78 -3.87
C ASP A 302 5.05 -22.07 -5.20
N LEU A 303 6.08 -21.77 -5.99
CA LEU A 303 5.99 -21.14 -7.30
C LEU A 303 6.16 -22.13 -8.46
N SER A 304 6.13 -23.44 -8.19
CA SER A 304 6.13 -24.46 -9.24
C SER A 304 4.90 -24.30 -10.14
N GLU A 305 5.01 -24.67 -11.41
CA GLU A 305 3.91 -24.60 -12.37
C GLU A 305 2.68 -25.36 -11.87
N ARG A 306 2.89 -26.55 -11.33
CA ARG A 306 1.82 -27.37 -10.74
C ARG A 306 1.10 -26.68 -9.59
N ALA A 307 1.84 -26.02 -8.68
CA ALA A 307 1.27 -25.32 -7.54
C ALA A 307 0.47 -24.09 -7.98
N VAL A 308 1.00 -23.32 -8.92
CA VAL A 308 0.33 -22.14 -9.48
C VAL A 308 -0.97 -22.51 -10.19
N LEU A 309 -0.95 -23.55 -11.05
CA LEU A 309 -2.15 -24.04 -11.74
C LEU A 309 -3.18 -24.58 -10.77
N SER A 310 -2.76 -25.40 -9.79
CA SER A 310 -3.68 -25.94 -8.77
C SER A 310 -4.31 -24.86 -7.89
N ASP A 311 -3.56 -23.79 -7.60
CA ASP A 311 -4.06 -22.64 -6.83
C ASP A 311 -5.13 -21.87 -7.62
N LEU A 312 -4.94 -21.70 -8.92
CA LEU A 312 -5.91 -21.07 -9.82
C LEU A 312 -7.20 -21.88 -9.98
N GLU A 313 -7.08 -23.20 -10.09
CA GLU A 313 -8.22 -24.11 -10.23
C GLU A 313 -9.10 -24.11 -8.97
N ARG A 314 -8.51 -24.07 -7.77
CA ARG A 314 -9.22 -24.03 -6.50
C ARG A 314 -9.99 -22.72 -6.26
N HIS A 315 -9.61 -21.64 -6.95
CA HIS A 315 -10.18 -20.30 -6.77
C HIS A 315 -10.71 -19.68 -8.08
N PRO A 316 -11.67 -20.34 -8.77
CA PRO A 316 -12.11 -19.93 -10.12
C PRO A 316 -12.80 -18.55 -10.18
N LYS A 317 -13.16 -17.94 -9.06
CA LYS A 317 -13.88 -16.64 -9.02
C LYS A 317 -13.05 -15.44 -9.48
N ASN A 318 -11.74 -15.58 -9.63
CA ASN A 318 -10.86 -14.47 -10.04
C ASN A 318 -10.53 -14.43 -11.53
N GLY A 319 -11.42 -14.84 -12.39
CA GLY A 319 -11.31 -14.85 -13.85
C GLY A 319 -10.76 -16.17 -14.33
N GLY A 320 -11.65 -17.15 -14.48
CA GLY A 320 -11.32 -18.45 -15.02
C GLY A 320 -10.45 -18.31 -16.28
N LEU A 321 -9.42 -19.11 -16.34
CA LEU A 321 -8.76 -19.43 -17.59
C LEU A 321 -9.88 -19.82 -18.57
N ALA A 322 -10.23 -18.91 -19.48
CA ALA A 322 -10.96 -19.31 -20.67
C ALA A 322 -10.18 -20.51 -21.19
N LYS A 323 -10.85 -21.66 -21.31
CA LYS A 323 -10.25 -22.91 -21.75
C LYS A 323 -9.28 -22.60 -22.88
N ILE A 324 -7.98 -22.69 -22.59
CA ILE A 324 -6.98 -22.73 -23.64
C ILE A 324 -7.22 -24.08 -24.29
N ALA A 325 -7.96 -24.05 -25.39
CA ALA A 325 -8.12 -25.23 -26.23
C ALA A 325 -6.71 -25.69 -26.60
N PRO A 326 -6.40 -26.98 -26.50
CA PRO A 326 -5.11 -27.47 -26.94
C PRO A 326 -4.94 -27.05 -28.41
N VAL A 327 -3.84 -26.41 -28.72
CA VAL A 327 -3.44 -26.10 -30.09
C VAL A 327 -3.35 -27.44 -30.78
N GLY A 328 -4.33 -27.72 -31.65
CA GLY A 328 -4.37 -28.95 -32.40
C GLY A 328 -3.12 -29.03 -33.26
N THR A 329 -2.31 -30.04 -33.00
CA THR A 329 -1.29 -30.50 -33.93
C THR A 329 -2.02 -30.93 -35.20
N LYS A 330 -2.01 -30.07 -36.23
CA LYS A 330 -2.30 -30.52 -37.61
C LYS A 330 -1.15 -31.44 -37.98
N GLN A 331 -1.43 -32.72 -38.12
CA GLN A 331 -0.57 -33.63 -38.88
C GLN A 331 -0.55 -33.14 -40.34
N PRO A 332 0.58 -33.12 -41.03
CA PRO A 332 0.65 -32.91 -42.44
C PRO A 332 0.16 -34.18 -43.17
N ASP A 333 -0.72 -34.03 -44.13
CA ASP A 333 -1.01 -34.99 -45.17
C ASP A 333 0.17 -35.12 -46.13
#